data_f50c4076ae7bcc83bd6054ee64e4d381
#
_entry.id   f50c4076ae7bcc83bd6054ee64e4d381
#
_cell.length_a   1.000
_cell.length_b   1.000
_cell.length_c   1.000
_cell.angle_alpha   90.00
_cell.angle_beta   90.00
_cell.angle_gamma   90.00
#
_symmetry.space_group_name_H-M   'P 1'
#
loop_
_entity.id
_entity.type
_entity.pdbx_description
1 polymer ?
#
loop_
_entity_poly.entity_id
_entity_poly.type
_entity_poly.pdbx_seq_one_letter_code
_entity_poly.pdbx_strand_id
1 'polypeptide(L)'
;MTPRTVCSVEKPILIIGAGISGLLLAQRLRQEAIPFRVFERDADLSTRGAGWGLTLHWSLPALRSLLPDHLAERLPEAYVDRAAVARGASSCFPFFDLSTGELKAKTPKASESQRIRVTREGLRNLLATDINIEWEKALAGISFSPDSATAEFDDGSSVIGSLIVACDGGQSAVRRSLFPDQWETHKLPVRMLGVKLQLSPDQMKSIHDLDTFFLQGTASSNDSFVYISVLDAPENHALSTEKYICQMCVSWPYRDGFFNNALPTEIPNSNEERRRFIHALAQTWAEPFRTLALNIPIDEDIKHLTPQDFVPDLNFRTSDRAVLMGDAFHAMAMYRGEGANHAIVDVLDFVDRAVPVLRDNQGITTLRVALDEYEDAVIKRARPGTLASRRACLDAHEWHRINGDSPLLTKREMMSQYAEDD
;
A
#
# COMPACT_ATOMS: atom_id res chain seq x y z
N MET A 1 30.96 -42.74 25.52
CA MET A 1 30.24 -42.29 24.33
C MET A 1 29.15 -41.35 24.80
N THR A 2 29.37 -40.03 24.69
CA THR A 2 28.38 -39.01 24.98
C THR A 2 27.35 -39.01 23.86
N PRO A 3 26.03 -38.99 24.16
CA PRO A 3 25.03 -38.94 23.12
C PRO A 3 25.18 -37.61 22.33
N ARG A 4 25.30 -37.70 21.01
CA ARG A 4 25.16 -36.55 20.12
C ARG A 4 23.80 -35.95 20.37
N THR A 5 23.77 -34.74 20.89
CA THR A 5 22.56 -33.89 20.94
C THR A 5 22.04 -33.82 19.52
N VAL A 6 20.85 -34.36 19.27
CA VAL A 6 20.11 -34.18 18.04
C VAL A 6 19.85 -32.68 17.97
N CYS A 7 20.50 -31.99 17.03
CA CYS A 7 20.23 -30.61 16.74
C CYS A 7 18.72 -30.54 16.37
N SER A 8 17.89 -30.01 17.25
CA SER A 8 16.50 -29.77 16.95
C SER A 8 16.48 -28.78 15.79
N VAL A 9 15.94 -29.18 14.65
CA VAL A 9 15.72 -28.28 13.53
C VAL A 9 14.91 -27.11 14.08
N GLU A 10 15.50 -25.92 14.06
CA GLU A 10 14.87 -24.71 14.57
C GLU A 10 13.60 -24.46 13.75
N LYS A 11 12.43 -24.33 14.42
CA LYS A 11 11.15 -24.13 13.76
C LYS A 11 11.17 -22.78 13.05
N PRO A 12 10.84 -22.70 11.74
CA PRO A 12 10.89 -21.44 10.99
C PRO A 12 9.83 -20.44 11.45
N ILE A 13 10.06 -19.15 11.19
CA ILE A 13 9.04 -18.12 11.22
C ILE A 13 8.15 -18.29 9.96
N LEU A 14 6.83 -18.28 10.14
CA LEU A 14 5.87 -18.39 9.06
C LEU A 14 5.38 -17.00 8.66
N ILE A 15 5.79 -16.52 7.49
CA ILE A 15 5.37 -15.23 6.93
C ILE A 15 4.18 -15.49 6.01
N ILE A 16 3.01 -14.99 6.38
CA ILE A 16 1.79 -15.13 5.59
C ILE A 16 1.58 -13.89 4.73
N GLY A 17 1.81 -14.03 3.43
CA GLY A 17 1.72 -12.97 2.43
C GLY A 17 3.09 -12.51 1.90
N ALA A 18 3.28 -12.62 0.57
CA ALA A 18 4.45 -12.12 -0.15
C ALA A 18 4.21 -10.72 -0.73
N GLY A 19 3.67 -9.80 0.09
CA GLY A 19 3.59 -8.37 -0.18
C GLY A 19 4.90 -7.65 0.18
N ILE A 20 4.88 -6.29 0.16
CA ILE A 20 6.06 -5.47 0.46
C ILE A 20 6.62 -5.77 1.86
N SER A 21 5.75 -5.77 2.89
CA SER A 21 6.18 -6.03 4.27
C SER A 21 6.72 -7.44 4.46
N GLY A 22 6.03 -8.47 3.94
CA GLY A 22 6.45 -9.86 4.09
C GLY A 22 7.77 -10.17 3.39
N LEU A 23 7.96 -9.66 2.17
CA LEU A 23 9.22 -9.87 1.44
C LEU A 23 10.38 -9.05 2.02
N LEU A 24 10.13 -7.82 2.49
CA LEU A 24 11.15 -7.01 3.15
C LEU A 24 11.60 -7.66 4.48
N LEU A 25 10.64 -8.19 5.26
CA LEU A 25 10.96 -8.99 6.45
C LEU A 25 11.76 -10.24 6.09
N ALA A 26 11.37 -10.97 5.03
CA ALA A 26 12.09 -12.16 4.57
C ALA A 26 13.55 -11.84 4.19
N GLN A 27 13.80 -10.72 3.49
CA GLN A 27 15.15 -10.27 3.18
C GLN A 27 15.96 -10.01 4.45
N ARG A 28 15.37 -9.38 5.45
CA ARG A 28 16.06 -9.11 6.71
C ARG A 28 16.32 -10.38 7.53
N LEU A 29 15.35 -11.28 7.67
CA LEU A 29 15.55 -12.57 8.36
C LEU A 29 16.62 -13.43 7.69
N ARG A 30 16.71 -13.38 6.35
CA ARG A 30 17.78 -14.04 5.60
C ARG A 30 19.17 -13.49 5.96
N GLN A 31 19.33 -12.16 6.07
CA GLN A 31 20.58 -11.53 6.50
C GLN A 31 20.97 -11.92 7.93
N GLU A 32 19.99 -12.09 8.81
CA GLU A 32 20.21 -12.52 10.21
C GLU A 32 20.34 -14.04 10.37
N ALA A 33 20.28 -14.81 9.27
CA ALA A 33 20.30 -16.27 9.26
C ALA A 33 19.20 -16.91 10.14
N ILE A 34 18.06 -16.25 10.32
CA ILE A 34 16.90 -16.77 11.05
C ILE A 34 16.03 -17.58 10.08
N PRO A 35 15.68 -18.84 10.39
CA PRO A 35 14.86 -19.68 9.53
C PRO A 35 13.44 -19.10 9.34
N PHE A 36 12.98 -19.02 8.09
CA PHE A 36 11.64 -18.59 7.76
C PHE A 36 11.08 -19.32 6.53
N ARG A 37 9.76 -19.24 6.34
CA ARG A 37 9.05 -19.67 5.15
C ARG A 37 8.02 -18.61 4.77
N VAL A 38 7.86 -18.33 3.47
CA VAL A 38 6.93 -17.32 2.95
C VAL A 38 5.82 -18.01 2.17
N PHE A 39 4.57 -17.71 2.49
CA PHE A 39 3.37 -18.28 1.87
C PHE A 39 2.56 -17.19 1.19
N GLU A 40 2.15 -17.40 -0.06
CA GLU A 40 1.34 -16.45 -0.83
C GLU A 40 0.17 -17.19 -1.50
N ARG A 41 -1.00 -16.58 -1.41
CA ARG A 41 -2.23 -17.14 -2.00
C ARG A 41 -2.31 -17.02 -3.52
N ASP A 42 -1.61 -16.03 -4.10
CA ASP A 42 -1.56 -15.86 -5.55
C ASP A 42 -0.73 -16.98 -6.18
N ALA A 43 -0.92 -17.22 -7.48
CA ALA A 43 -0.19 -18.28 -8.20
C ALA A 43 1.28 -17.90 -8.48
N ASP A 44 1.57 -16.59 -8.62
CA ASP A 44 2.91 -16.07 -8.90
C ASP A 44 3.00 -14.55 -8.66
N LEU A 45 4.16 -13.94 -8.94
CA LEU A 45 4.37 -12.51 -8.82
C LEU A 45 3.54 -11.67 -9.80
N SER A 46 3.20 -12.22 -10.96
CA SER A 46 2.52 -11.50 -12.06
C SER A 46 1.00 -11.47 -11.93
N THR A 47 0.41 -12.30 -11.06
CA THR A 47 -1.05 -12.49 -10.90
C THR A 47 -1.83 -11.18 -10.75
N ARG A 48 -1.24 -10.17 -10.09
CA ARG A 48 -1.91 -8.87 -9.86
C ARG A 48 -1.52 -7.79 -10.87
N GLY A 49 -0.57 -8.08 -11.77
CA GLY A 49 -0.02 -7.13 -12.73
C GLY A 49 0.67 -5.94 -12.06
N ALA A 50 0.86 -4.85 -12.80
CA ALA A 50 1.61 -3.67 -12.36
C ALA A 50 1.14 -3.08 -11.01
N GLY A 51 -0.10 -3.32 -10.63
CA GLY A 51 -0.66 -2.85 -9.37
C GLY A 51 -0.72 -1.32 -9.31
N TRP A 52 -0.42 -0.76 -8.13
CA TRP A 52 -0.44 0.67 -7.85
C TRP A 52 0.96 1.26 -7.84
N GLY A 53 1.07 2.55 -8.14
CA GLY A 53 2.28 3.29 -7.85
C GLY A 53 2.37 3.64 -6.36
N LEU A 54 3.56 3.54 -5.80
CA LEU A 54 3.85 3.87 -4.41
C LEU A 54 4.80 5.06 -4.34
N THR A 55 4.54 6.00 -3.43
CA THR A 55 5.46 7.08 -3.12
C THR A 55 6.09 6.81 -1.76
N LEU A 56 7.39 6.55 -1.75
CA LEU A 56 8.16 6.32 -0.54
C LEU A 56 8.91 7.60 -0.18
N HIS A 57 8.73 8.09 1.03
CA HIS A 57 9.30 9.34 1.52
C HIS A 57 9.91 9.17 2.91
N TRP A 58 9.20 9.43 4.00
CA TRP A 58 9.76 9.33 5.35
C TRP A 58 10.19 7.90 5.75
N SER A 59 9.69 6.86 5.08
CA SER A 59 10.14 5.47 5.26
C SER A 59 11.39 5.10 4.43
N LEU A 60 11.84 5.97 3.52
CA LEU A 60 12.93 5.64 2.60
C LEU A 60 14.26 5.32 3.32
N PRO A 61 14.66 6.02 4.41
CA PRO A 61 15.82 5.62 5.20
C PRO A 61 15.67 4.22 5.80
N ALA A 62 14.48 3.88 6.32
CA ALA A 62 14.19 2.55 6.86
C ALA A 62 14.26 1.47 5.77
N LEU A 63 13.69 1.71 4.59
CA LEU A 63 13.78 0.78 3.47
C LEU A 63 15.24 0.50 3.11
N ARG A 64 16.06 1.55 2.95
CA ARG A 64 17.47 1.41 2.60
C ARG A 64 18.29 0.67 3.65
N SER A 65 17.99 0.86 4.94
CA SER A 65 18.68 0.14 6.04
C SER A 65 18.27 -1.33 6.16
N LEU A 66 17.07 -1.68 5.72
CA LEU A 66 16.56 -3.05 5.77
C LEU A 66 17.00 -3.90 4.58
N LEU A 67 17.32 -3.25 3.44
CA LEU A 67 17.73 -3.96 2.23
C LEU A 67 19.20 -4.43 2.34
N PRO A 68 19.52 -5.62 1.80
CA PRO A 68 20.90 -5.97 1.48
C PRO A 68 21.50 -4.96 0.49
N ASP A 69 22.80 -4.65 0.60
CA ASP A 69 23.46 -3.64 -0.23
C ASP A 69 23.21 -3.84 -1.73
N HIS A 70 23.32 -5.08 -2.22
CA HIS A 70 23.08 -5.40 -3.64
C HIS A 70 21.65 -5.16 -4.10
N LEU A 71 20.64 -5.20 -3.21
CA LEU A 71 19.26 -4.82 -3.54
C LEU A 71 19.02 -3.32 -3.39
N ALA A 72 19.69 -2.68 -2.43
CA ALA A 72 19.65 -1.22 -2.27
C ALA A 72 20.20 -0.50 -3.51
N GLU A 73 21.30 -1.01 -4.11
CA GLU A 73 21.87 -0.52 -5.37
C GLU A 73 20.92 -0.70 -6.56
N ARG A 74 20.08 -1.74 -6.54
CA ARG A 74 19.11 -2.05 -7.59
C ARG A 74 17.75 -1.37 -7.38
N LEU A 75 17.54 -0.63 -6.29
CA LEU A 75 16.26 0.03 -6.02
C LEU A 75 15.75 0.90 -7.20
N PRO A 76 16.61 1.57 -8.01
CA PRO A 76 16.17 2.27 -9.21
C PRO A 76 15.46 1.38 -10.26
N GLU A 77 15.63 0.06 -10.24
CA GLU A 77 14.91 -0.85 -11.14
C GLU A 77 13.39 -0.80 -10.92
N ALA A 78 12.95 -0.43 -9.71
CA ALA A 78 11.54 -0.30 -9.35
C ALA A 78 10.94 1.09 -9.67
N TYR A 79 11.75 2.07 -10.12
CA TYR A 79 11.27 3.42 -10.40
C TYR A 79 10.31 3.45 -11.59
N VAL A 80 9.25 4.25 -11.47
CA VAL A 80 8.23 4.41 -12.52
C VAL A 80 8.78 5.10 -13.77
N ASP A 81 9.81 5.94 -13.63
CA ASP A 81 10.53 6.63 -14.73
C ASP A 81 11.98 6.86 -14.31
N ARG A 82 12.86 5.94 -14.70
CA ARG A 82 14.29 5.97 -14.35
C ARG A 82 15.01 7.13 -15.01
N ALA A 83 14.66 7.39 -16.26
CA ALA A 83 15.30 8.43 -17.03
C ALA A 83 14.93 9.83 -16.51
N ALA A 84 13.67 10.05 -16.14
CA ALA A 84 13.26 11.31 -15.51
C ALA A 84 13.99 11.51 -14.18
N VAL A 85 14.09 10.48 -13.32
CA VAL A 85 14.83 10.56 -12.05
C VAL A 85 16.32 10.87 -12.30
N ALA A 86 16.96 10.21 -13.28
CA ALA A 86 18.35 10.45 -13.62
C ALA A 86 18.60 11.90 -14.13
N ARG A 87 17.59 12.53 -14.75
CA ARG A 87 17.60 13.95 -15.13
C ARG A 87 17.28 14.90 -13.96
N GLY A 88 17.10 14.38 -12.75
CA GLY A 88 16.80 15.17 -11.55
C GLY A 88 15.31 15.56 -11.41
N ALA A 89 14.42 14.87 -12.11
CA ALA A 89 12.99 15.12 -11.99
C ALA A 89 12.45 14.83 -10.57
N SER A 90 11.51 15.66 -10.14
CA SER A 90 10.91 15.56 -8.82
C SER A 90 9.45 16.03 -8.85
N SER A 91 8.63 15.52 -7.94
CA SER A 91 7.23 15.91 -7.79
C SER A 91 7.04 16.88 -6.62
N CYS A 92 5.97 17.67 -6.67
CA CYS A 92 5.57 18.57 -5.60
C CYS A 92 4.20 18.23 -4.99
N PHE A 93 3.66 17.04 -5.21
CA PHE A 93 2.31 16.66 -4.76
C PHE A 93 1.24 17.72 -5.08
N PRO A 94 1.07 18.12 -6.34
CA PRO A 94 0.13 19.16 -6.70
C PRO A 94 -1.30 18.70 -6.50
N PHE A 95 -2.15 19.62 -6.04
CA PHE A 95 -3.59 19.41 -5.89
C PHE A 95 -4.35 20.52 -6.63
N PHE A 96 -5.29 20.15 -7.46
CA PHE A 96 -6.01 21.05 -8.35
C PHE A 96 -7.51 21.11 -8.03
N ASP A 97 -8.13 22.24 -8.35
CA ASP A 97 -9.56 22.27 -8.61
C ASP A 97 -9.81 21.73 -10.02
N LEU A 98 -10.44 20.58 -10.12
CA LEU A 98 -10.72 19.96 -11.42
C LEU A 98 -11.72 20.79 -12.26
N SER A 99 -12.61 21.58 -11.63
CA SER A 99 -13.60 22.37 -12.35
C SER A 99 -12.99 23.57 -13.06
N THR A 100 -11.92 24.17 -12.50
CA THR A 100 -11.27 25.39 -13.05
C THR A 100 -9.89 25.10 -13.64
N GLY A 101 -9.25 24.00 -13.24
CA GLY A 101 -7.85 23.69 -13.57
C GLY A 101 -6.84 24.44 -12.69
N GLU A 102 -7.28 25.22 -11.71
CA GLU A 102 -6.39 26.01 -10.85
C GLU A 102 -5.64 25.12 -9.84
N LEU A 103 -4.36 25.43 -9.63
CA LEU A 103 -3.54 24.81 -8.59
C LEU A 103 -3.99 25.29 -7.22
N LYS A 104 -4.55 24.39 -6.40
CA LYS A 104 -5.04 24.67 -5.05
C LYS A 104 -3.92 24.62 -4.02
N ALA A 105 -3.03 23.61 -4.12
CA ALA A 105 -1.95 23.41 -3.18
C ALA A 105 -0.80 22.59 -3.81
N LYS A 106 0.39 22.71 -3.25
CA LYS A 106 1.56 21.86 -3.56
C LYS A 106 2.50 21.80 -2.38
N THR A 107 3.22 20.70 -2.24
CA THR A 107 4.34 20.58 -1.29
C THR A 107 5.66 21.03 -1.93
N PRO A 108 6.73 21.29 -1.16
CA PRO A 108 8.05 21.46 -1.72
C PRO A 108 8.51 20.24 -2.54
N LYS A 109 9.28 20.49 -3.59
CA LYS A 109 9.96 19.44 -4.34
C LYS A 109 10.93 18.70 -3.42
N ALA A 110 11.07 17.39 -3.62
CA ALA A 110 11.99 16.55 -2.86
C ALA A 110 12.91 15.79 -3.83
N SER A 111 14.19 15.67 -3.46
CA SER A 111 15.17 14.91 -4.25
C SER A 111 14.90 13.40 -4.17
N GLU A 112 15.52 12.63 -5.05
CA GLU A 112 15.48 11.15 -5.04
C GLU A 112 15.98 10.55 -3.71
N SER A 113 16.93 11.22 -3.05
CA SER A 113 17.38 10.79 -1.71
C SER A 113 16.31 10.91 -0.61
N GLN A 114 15.31 11.77 -0.82
CA GLN A 114 14.23 12.04 0.14
C GLN A 114 12.91 11.40 -0.26
N ARG A 115 12.67 11.18 -1.56
CA ARG A 115 11.41 10.65 -2.07
C ARG A 115 11.60 9.95 -3.41
N ILE A 116 11.05 8.73 -3.52
CA ILE A 116 11.04 7.98 -4.76
C ILE A 116 9.61 7.58 -5.13
N ARG A 117 9.38 7.42 -6.42
CA ARG A 117 8.15 6.85 -6.96
C ARG A 117 8.45 5.50 -7.57
N VAL A 118 7.82 4.44 -7.06
CA VAL A 118 8.01 3.05 -7.52
C VAL A 118 6.68 2.42 -7.90
N THR A 119 6.71 1.40 -8.75
CA THR A 119 5.56 0.50 -8.87
C THR A 119 5.56 -0.50 -7.73
N ARG A 120 4.37 -0.89 -7.27
CA ARG A 120 4.24 -1.98 -6.29
C ARG A 120 4.82 -3.29 -6.84
N GLU A 121 4.59 -3.58 -8.12
CA GLU A 121 5.13 -4.75 -8.81
C GLU A 121 6.66 -4.72 -8.86
N GLY A 122 7.27 -3.63 -9.34
CA GLY A 122 8.72 -3.48 -9.44
C GLY A 122 9.42 -3.63 -8.08
N LEU A 123 8.87 -2.99 -7.04
CA LEU A 123 9.41 -3.14 -5.68
C LEU A 123 9.23 -4.58 -5.16
N ARG A 124 8.06 -5.20 -5.39
CA ARG A 124 7.80 -6.59 -4.99
C ARG A 124 8.73 -7.57 -5.69
N ASN A 125 8.98 -7.39 -6.98
CA ASN A 125 9.92 -8.21 -7.76
C ASN A 125 11.36 -8.08 -7.23
N LEU A 126 11.79 -6.87 -6.94
CA LEU A 126 13.11 -6.62 -6.33
C LEU A 126 13.23 -7.33 -4.98
N LEU A 127 12.23 -7.19 -4.11
CA LEU A 127 12.22 -7.81 -2.77
C LEU A 127 12.12 -9.33 -2.80
N ALA A 128 11.55 -9.92 -3.87
CA ALA A 128 11.45 -11.37 -4.05
C ALA A 128 12.77 -12.02 -4.51
N THR A 129 13.78 -11.23 -4.87
CA THR A 129 15.09 -11.75 -5.30
C THR A 129 15.66 -12.72 -4.27
N ASP A 130 15.94 -13.95 -4.69
CA ASP A 130 16.48 -15.05 -3.86
C ASP A 130 15.61 -15.45 -2.64
N ILE A 131 14.35 -15.08 -2.58
CA ILE A 131 13.40 -15.56 -1.59
C ILE A 131 12.59 -16.72 -2.17
N ASN A 132 12.59 -17.86 -1.48
CA ASN A 132 11.70 -18.96 -1.81
C ASN A 132 10.29 -18.65 -1.31
N ILE A 133 9.33 -18.54 -2.25
CA ILE A 133 7.92 -18.25 -1.95
C ILE A 133 7.10 -19.48 -2.28
N GLU A 134 6.28 -19.93 -1.34
CA GLU A 134 5.31 -20.98 -1.54
C GLU A 134 4.00 -20.37 -2.02
N TRP A 135 3.73 -20.56 -3.31
CA TRP A 135 2.58 -20.02 -4.00
C TRP A 135 1.32 -20.86 -3.81
N GLU A 136 0.14 -20.29 -4.14
CA GLU A 136 -1.17 -20.96 -4.03
C GLU A 136 -1.48 -21.42 -2.60
N LYS A 137 -0.90 -20.74 -1.60
CA LYS A 137 -1.05 -21.01 -0.17
C LYS A 137 -2.00 -20.00 0.47
N ALA A 138 -3.30 -20.13 0.19
CA ALA A 138 -4.33 -19.36 0.88
C ALA A 138 -4.53 -19.91 2.30
N LEU A 139 -4.41 -19.04 3.31
CA LEU A 139 -4.55 -19.44 4.71
C LEU A 139 -6.01 -19.73 5.05
N ALA A 140 -6.29 -20.93 5.55
CA ALA A 140 -7.58 -21.38 6.06
C ALA A 140 -7.73 -21.15 7.57
N GLY A 141 -6.67 -21.38 8.35
CA GLY A 141 -6.69 -21.24 9.81
C GLY A 141 -5.32 -21.23 10.45
N ILE A 142 -5.31 -20.91 11.74
CA ILE A 142 -4.11 -20.97 12.58
C ILE A 142 -4.43 -21.63 13.92
N SER A 143 -3.45 -22.33 14.48
CA SER A 143 -3.55 -22.90 15.83
C SER A 143 -2.22 -22.78 16.57
N PHE A 144 -2.27 -22.82 17.89
CA PHE A 144 -1.10 -22.63 18.74
C PHE A 144 -0.90 -23.79 19.70
N SER A 145 0.35 -24.09 19.98
CA SER A 145 0.78 -24.92 21.09
C SER A 145 1.79 -24.15 21.94
N PRO A 146 2.17 -24.62 23.14
CA PRO A 146 3.09 -23.89 23.99
C PRO A 146 4.43 -23.53 23.31
N ASP A 147 4.87 -24.32 22.32
CA ASP A 147 6.17 -24.20 21.69
C ASP A 147 6.11 -24.01 20.17
N SER A 148 4.92 -23.86 19.56
CA SER A 148 4.77 -23.68 18.13
C SER A 148 3.47 -22.99 17.72
N ALA A 149 3.48 -22.45 16.50
CA ALA A 149 2.31 -22.00 15.75
C ALA A 149 2.14 -22.87 14.52
N THR A 150 0.92 -23.18 14.15
CA THR A 150 0.58 -23.95 12.94
C THR A 150 -0.25 -23.08 12.01
N ALA A 151 0.16 -22.99 10.75
CA ALA A 151 -0.63 -22.42 9.66
C ALA A 151 -1.27 -23.55 8.85
N GLU A 152 -2.58 -23.47 8.62
CA GLU A 152 -3.38 -24.42 7.84
C GLU A 152 -3.82 -23.73 6.55
N PHE A 153 -3.72 -24.41 5.42
CA PHE A 153 -4.02 -23.85 4.09
C PHE A 153 -5.21 -24.52 3.43
N ASP A 154 -5.88 -23.81 2.50
CA ASP A 154 -7.06 -24.30 1.79
C ASP A 154 -6.82 -25.58 0.96
N ASP A 155 -5.55 -25.83 0.60
CA ASP A 155 -5.15 -27.08 -0.09
C ASP A 155 -5.05 -28.31 0.85
N GLY A 156 -5.40 -28.15 2.12
CA GLY A 156 -5.36 -29.19 3.16
C GLY A 156 -3.97 -29.41 3.77
N SER A 157 -2.94 -28.69 3.33
CA SER A 157 -1.61 -28.77 3.95
C SER A 157 -1.53 -27.92 5.22
N SER A 158 -0.61 -28.30 6.11
CA SER A 158 -0.30 -27.53 7.33
C SER A 158 1.21 -27.42 7.54
N VAL A 159 1.62 -26.33 8.18
CA VAL A 159 3.03 -26.06 8.46
C VAL A 159 3.20 -25.58 9.89
N ILE A 160 4.17 -26.17 10.60
CA ILE A 160 4.51 -25.80 11.96
C ILE A 160 5.72 -24.87 11.96
N GLY A 161 5.60 -23.77 12.71
CA GLY A 161 6.66 -22.76 12.89
C GLY A 161 6.80 -22.31 14.33
N SER A 162 7.73 -21.40 14.58
CA SER A 162 7.96 -20.78 15.88
C SER A 162 7.06 -19.57 16.14
N LEU A 163 6.72 -18.83 15.07
CA LEU A 163 5.95 -17.59 15.08
C LEU A 163 5.23 -17.43 13.74
N ILE A 164 4.01 -16.90 13.74
CA ILE A 164 3.31 -16.43 12.54
C ILE A 164 3.44 -14.91 12.46
N VAL A 165 3.92 -14.37 11.32
CA VAL A 165 3.89 -12.95 11.00
C VAL A 165 2.92 -12.73 9.84
N ALA A 166 1.80 -12.07 10.13
CA ALA A 166 0.75 -11.81 9.17
C ALA A 166 1.07 -10.57 8.32
N CYS A 167 1.40 -10.79 7.04
CA CYS A 167 1.63 -9.79 6.02
C CYS A 167 0.60 -9.92 4.86
N ASP A 168 -0.58 -10.45 5.16
CA ASP A 168 -1.61 -10.92 4.21
C ASP A 168 -2.60 -9.81 3.79
N GLY A 169 -2.30 -8.55 4.16
CA GLY A 169 -2.98 -7.37 3.65
C GLY A 169 -4.29 -7.01 4.36
N GLY A 170 -5.00 -6.00 3.82
CA GLY A 170 -6.15 -5.39 4.49
C GLY A 170 -7.30 -6.36 4.82
N GLN A 171 -7.45 -7.46 4.08
CA GLN A 171 -8.42 -8.54 4.34
C GLN A 171 -7.75 -9.75 5.00
N SER A 172 -6.90 -9.51 5.99
CA SER A 172 -6.09 -10.53 6.66
C SER A 172 -6.91 -11.70 7.21
N ALA A 173 -6.56 -12.92 6.76
CA ALA A 173 -7.12 -14.16 7.30
C ALA A 173 -6.58 -14.44 8.71
N VAL A 174 -5.31 -14.07 8.97
CA VAL A 174 -4.73 -14.19 10.32
C VAL A 174 -5.47 -13.28 11.29
N ARG A 175 -5.70 -11.99 10.94
CA ARG A 175 -6.48 -11.06 11.78
C ARG A 175 -7.87 -11.60 12.06
N ARG A 176 -8.56 -12.14 11.07
CA ARG A 176 -9.86 -12.76 11.23
C ARG A 176 -9.84 -13.95 12.20
N SER A 177 -8.81 -14.77 12.15
CA SER A 177 -8.64 -15.91 13.06
C SER A 177 -8.36 -15.48 14.50
N LEU A 178 -7.56 -14.41 14.68
CA LEU A 178 -7.20 -13.90 16.01
C LEU A 178 -8.31 -13.06 16.66
N PHE A 179 -9.06 -12.32 15.85
CA PHE A 179 -10.06 -11.34 16.31
C PHE A 179 -11.38 -11.49 15.56
N PRO A 180 -12.12 -12.59 15.75
CA PRO A 180 -13.31 -12.90 14.95
C PRO A 180 -14.41 -11.83 15.04
N ASP A 181 -14.44 -11.05 16.13
CA ASP A 181 -15.43 -9.99 16.35
C ASP A 181 -14.94 -8.59 15.93
N GLN A 182 -13.66 -8.42 15.57
CA GLN A 182 -13.04 -7.11 15.33
C GLN A 182 -12.09 -7.11 14.11
N TRP A 183 -12.27 -8.00 13.15
CA TRP A 183 -11.38 -8.13 12.01
C TRP A 183 -11.77 -7.30 10.79
N GLU A 184 -13.02 -6.86 10.72
CA GLU A 184 -13.56 -6.21 9.53
C GLU A 184 -12.95 -4.82 9.31
N THR A 185 -12.73 -4.49 8.05
CA THR A 185 -12.35 -3.14 7.65
C THR A 185 -13.58 -2.23 7.61
N HIS A 186 -13.39 -0.98 8.01
CA HIS A 186 -14.39 0.06 7.88
C HIS A 186 -14.46 0.54 6.43
N LYS A 187 -15.63 0.42 5.79
CA LYS A 187 -15.89 0.93 4.44
C LYS A 187 -16.20 2.41 4.49
N LEU A 188 -15.47 3.21 3.73
CA LEU A 188 -15.71 4.65 3.64
C LEU A 188 -16.92 4.97 2.73
N PRO A 189 -17.65 6.06 3.00
CA PRO A 189 -18.80 6.47 2.20
C PRO A 189 -18.38 7.10 0.86
N VAL A 190 -17.56 6.37 0.11
CA VAL A 190 -16.96 6.79 -1.16
C VAL A 190 -17.01 5.62 -2.14
N ARG A 191 -17.30 5.90 -3.40
CA ARG A 191 -17.20 4.95 -4.50
C ARG A 191 -15.98 5.30 -5.35
N MET A 192 -15.30 4.28 -5.88
CA MET A 192 -14.09 4.48 -6.66
C MET A 192 -13.99 3.51 -7.83
N LEU A 193 -13.57 4.04 -8.96
CA LEU A 193 -13.17 3.31 -10.15
C LEU A 193 -11.69 3.52 -10.41
N GLY A 194 -11.01 2.46 -10.85
CA GLY A 194 -9.60 2.49 -11.25
C GLY A 194 -9.42 1.97 -12.66
N VAL A 195 -8.61 2.66 -13.46
CA VAL A 195 -8.33 2.29 -14.84
C VAL A 195 -6.85 2.53 -15.17
N LYS A 196 -6.30 1.72 -16.09
CA LYS A 196 -5.00 1.97 -16.71
C LYS A 196 -5.20 2.84 -17.96
N LEU A 197 -4.25 3.72 -18.19
CA LEU A 197 -4.16 4.54 -19.39
C LEU A 197 -2.85 4.25 -20.09
N GLN A 198 -2.90 4.16 -21.41
CA GLN A 198 -1.72 4.11 -22.27
C GLN A 198 -1.62 5.43 -23.02
N LEU A 199 -0.67 6.27 -22.63
CA LEU A 199 -0.51 7.62 -23.14
C LEU A 199 0.74 7.75 -24.00
N SER A 200 0.62 8.34 -25.18
CA SER A 200 1.77 8.72 -26.01
C SER A 200 2.59 9.82 -25.32
N PRO A 201 3.87 10.04 -25.69
CA PRO A 201 4.66 11.16 -25.18
C PRO A 201 3.97 12.52 -25.35
N ASP A 202 3.29 12.74 -26.46
CA ASP A 202 2.56 13.99 -26.71
C ASP A 202 1.36 14.16 -25.73
N GLN A 203 0.64 13.08 -25.44
CA GLN A 203 -0.44 13.10 -24.44
C GLN A 203 0.11 13.31 -23.02
N MET A 204 1.27 12.72 -22.72
CA MET A 204 1.95 12.91 -21.42
C MET A 204 2.45 14.34 -21.22
N LYS A 205 2.74 15.09 -22.28
CA LYS A 205 3.28 16.44 -22.16
C LYS A 205 2.40 17.34 -21.29
N SER A 206 1.08 17.30 -21.46
CA SER A 206 0.14 18.10 -20.67
C SER A 206 0.13 17.74 -19.17
N ILE A 207 0.49 16.50 -18.81
CA ILE A 207 0.66 16.07 -17.43
C ILE A 207 2.01 16.51 -16.91
N HIS A 208 3.10 16.26 -17.66
CA HIS A 208 4.47 16.60 -17.27
C HIS A 208 4.69 18.09 -17.09
N ASP A 209 3.94 18.94 -17.83
CA ASP A 209 3.98 20.39 -17.66
C ASP A 209 3.46 20.82 -16.27
N LEU A 210 2.63 19.99 -15.60
CA LEU A 210 2.09 20.21 -14.26
C LEU A 210 2.89 19.50 -13.17
N ASP A 211 3.17 18.20 -13.34
CA ASP A 211 4.02 17.42 -12.45
C ASP A 211 4.57 16.18 -13.16
N THR A 212 5.78 15.77 -12.81
CA THR A 212 6.47 14.65 -13.47
C THR A 212 5.78 13.30 -13.24
N PHE A 213 5.22 13.05 -12.06
CA PHE A 213 4.84 11.70 -11.66
C PHE A 213 3.35 11.52 -11.42
N PHE A 214 2.62 12.54 -10.97
CA PHE A 214 1.19 12.41 -10.71
C PHE A 214 0.46 13.76 -10.56
N LEU A 215 -0.84 13.71 -10.79
CA LEU A 215 -1.77 14.80 -10.56
C LEU A 215 -2.93 14.31 -9.70
N GLN A 216 -3.48 15.20 -8.90
CA GLN A 216 -4.69 14.92 -8.13
C GLN A 216 -5.51 16.17 -7.95
N GLY A 217 -6.81 16.02 -7.77
CA GLY A 217 -7.70 17.14 -7.52
C GLY A 217 -9.14 16.72 -7.27
N THR A 218 -9.91 17.67 -6.78
CA THR A 218 -11.36 17.55 -6.58
C THR A 218 -12.08 18.62 -7.39
N ALA A 219 -13.19 18.27 -8.02
CA ALA A 219 -14.03 19.22 -8.73
C ALA A 219 -14.85 20.06 -7.73
N SER A 220 -14.62 21.37 -7.67
CA SER A 220 -15.37 22.29 -6.81
C SER A 220 -16.87 22.33 -7.14
N SER A 221 -17.25 21.91 -8.35
CA SER A 221 -18.65 21.90 -8.81
C SER A 221 -19.46 20.67 -8.36
N ASN A 222 -18.80 19.55 -7.98
CA ASN A 222 -19.54 18.31 -7.68
C ASN A 222 -18.81 17.31 -6.74
N ASP A 223 -17.69 17.69 -6.14
CA ASP A 223 -16.93 16.85 -5.19
C ASP A 223 -16.38 15.52 -5.77
N SER A 224 -16.35 15.36 -7.11
CA SER A 224 -15.64 14.22 -7.71
C SER A 224 -14.14 14.42 -7.62
N PHE A 225 -13.41 13.35 -7.29
CA PHE A 225 -11.95 13.36 -7.13
C PHE A 225 -11.28 12.53 -8.21
N VAL A 226 -10.13 13.00 -8.68
CA VAL A 226 -9.25 12.28 -9.62
C VAL A 226 -7.84 12.19 -9.06
N TYR A 227 -7.24 11.02 -9.23
CA TYR A 227 -5.82 10.78 -9.05
C TYR A 227 -5.26 10.11 -10.30
N ILE A 228 -4.23 10.69 -10.90
CA ILE A 228 -3.53 10.16 -12.07
C ILE A 228 -2.06 10.05 -11.73
N SER A 229 -1.42 8.92 -12.06
CA SER A 229 0.02 8.79 -11.88
C SER A 229 0.68 7.87 -12.89
N VAL A 230 1.93 8.15 -13.21
CA VAL A 230 2.79 7.27 -14.00
C VAL A 230 3.04 5.97 -13.21
N LEU A 231 2.87 4.84 -13.88
CA LEU A 231 3.27 3.52 -13.40
C LEU A 231 4.54 3.04 -14.10
N ASP A 232 4.66 3.34 -15.40
CA ASP A 232 5.82 2.87 -16.17
C ASP A 232 6.09 3.81 -17.35
N ALA A 233 7.35 4.17 -17.54
CA ALA A 233 7.79 5.00 -18.64
C ALA A 233 8.40 4.15 -19.77
N PRO A 234 8.26 4.55 -21.05
CA PRO A 234 8.81 3.84 -22.19
C PRO A 234 10.31 3.53 -22.04
N GLU A 235 11.06 4.48 -21.51
CA GLU A 235 12.52 4.39 -21.34
C GLU A 235 12.96 3.38 -20.26
N ASN A 236 12.03 2.81 -19.49
CA ASN A 236 12.34 1.75 -18.53
C ASN A 236 12.62 0.40 -19.21
N HIS A 237 12.25 0.22 -20.48
CA HIS A 237 12.38 -1.02 -21.23
C HIS A 237 13.31 -0.88 -22.42
N ALA A 238 14.19 -1.86 -22.62
CA ALA A 238 15.15 -1.89 -23.73
C ALA A 238 14.46 -2.06 -25.11
N LEU A 239 13.26 -2.67 -25.12
CA LEU A 239 12.38 -2.79 -26.30
C LEU A 239 11.19 -1.88 -26.03
N SER A 240 11.30 -0.61 -26.42
CA SER A 240 10.34 0.41 -26.02
C SER A 240 8.92 0.11 -26.48
N THR A 241 8.01 0.04 -25.52
CA THR A 241 6.65 0.47 -25.77
C THR A 241 6.72 1.99 -25.91
N GLU A 242 6.28 2.57 -27.03
CA GLU A 242 6.31 4.03 -27.24
C GLU A 242 5.35 4.80 -26.32
N LYS A 243 4.79 4.15 -25.30
CA LYS A 243 3.72 4.69 -24.46
C LYS A 243 4.05 4.60 -22.98
N TYR A 244 3.65 5.63 -22.26
CA TYR A 244 3.57 5.62 -20.79
C TYR A 244 2.38 4.78 -20.35
N ILE A 245 2.58 3.99 -19.30
CA ILE A 245 1.48 3.35 -18.57
C ILE A 245 1.17 4.22 -17.35
N CYS A 246 -0.08 4.67 -17.26
CA CYS A 246 -0.56 5.46 -16.13
C CYS A 246 -1.73 4.76 -15.45
N GLN A 247 -1.95 5.07 -14.19
CA GLN A 247 -3.20 4.75 -13.50
C GLN A 247 -4.03 6.02 -13.37
N MET A 248 -5.35 5.88 -13.50
CA MET A 248 -6.32 6.89 -13.12
C MET A 248 -7.30 6.29 -12.13
N CYS A 249 -7.52 6.97 -11.01
CA CYS A 249 -8.58 6.66 -10.07
C CYS A 249 -9.58 7.80 -10.07
N VAL A 250 -10.85 7.48 -10.26
CA VAL A 250 -11.96 8.43 -10.18
C VAL A 250 -12.84 8.00 -9.02
N SER A 251 -13.11 8.91 -8.09
CA SER A 251 -13.96 8.62 -6.95
C SER A 251 -14.97 9.74 -6.67
N TRP A 252 -16.03 9.40 -5.95
CA TRP A 252 -17.12 10.31 -5.64
C TRP A 252 -17.77 9.97 -4.30
N PRO A 253 -18.40 10.97 -3.63
CA PRO A 253 -19.08 10.73 -2.37
C PRO A 253 -20.31 9.85 -2.55
N TYR A 254 -20.47 8.88 -1.68
CA TYR A 254 -21.67 8.04 -1.64
C TYR A 254 -22.71 8.65 -0.74
N ARG A 255 -23.44 9.61 -1.29
CA ARG A 255 -24.49 10.37 -0.60
C ARG A 255 -25.61 10.78 -1.56
N ASP A 256 -26.75 11.12 -0.99
CA ASP A 256 -27.87 11.73 -1.72
C ASP A 256 -27.45 13.06 -2.37
N GLY A 257 -28.07 13.37 -3.50
CA GLY A 257 -27.84 14.63 -4.21
C GLY A 257 -26.55 14.68 -5.04
N PHE A 258 -25.65 13.70 -4.94
CA PHE A 258 -24.45 13.69 -5.76
C PHE A 258 -24.81 13.62 -7.25
N PHE A 259 -24.23 14.55 -8.04
CA PHE A 259 -24.41 14.66 -9.50
C PHE A 259 -25.90 14.72 -9.91
N ASN A 260 -26.72 15.43 -9.10
CA ASN A 260 -28.17 15.61 -9.24
C ASN A 260 -29.02 14.32 -9.11
N ASN A 261 -28.47 13.24 -8.61
CA ASN A 261 -29.22 12.02 -8.32
C ASN A 261 -29.91 12.12 -6.95
N ALA A 262 -31.18 11.77 -6.87
CA ALA A 262 -31.92 11.81 -5.61
C ALA A 262 -31.41 10.80 -4.56
N LEU A 263 -30.84 9.67 -5.03
CA LEU A 263 -30.25 8.61 -4.20
C LEU A 263 -28.74 8.58 -4.39
N PRO A 264 -27.99 7.96 -3.46
CA PRO A 264 -26.56 7.78 -3.59
C PRO A 264 -26.19 7.07 -4.90
N THR A 265 -25.18 7.57 -5.58
CA THR A 265 -24.75 7.02 -6.87
C THR A 265 -23.89 5.78 -6.67
N GLU A 266 -24.43 4.63 -7.05
CA GLU A 266 -23.71 3.35 -7.03
C GLU A 266 -22.73 3.23 -8.20
N ILE A 267 -21.82 2.26 -8.09
CA ILE A 267 -20.91 1.92 -9.18
C ILE A 267 -21.69 1.23 -10.30
N PRO A 268 -21.58 1.72 -11.55
CA PRO A 268 -22.24 1.06 -12.67
C PRO A 268 -21.76 -0.37 -12.88
N ASN A 269 -22.68 -1.25 -13.31
CA ASN A 269 -22.45 -2.68 -13.36
C ASN A 269 -21.48 -3.09 -14.49
N SER A 270 -21.66 -2.52 -15.69
CA SER A 270 -20.85 -2.85 -16.86
C SER A 270 -19.66 -1.91 -17.04
N ASN A 271 -18.63 -2.40 -17.73
CA ASN A 271 -17.45 -1.62 -18.07
C ASN A 271 -17.79 -0.41 -18.95
N GLU A 272 -18.72 -0.59 -19.88
CA GLU A 272 -19.21 0.50 -20.74
C GLU A 272 -19.96 1.60 -19.94
N GLU A 273 -20.80 1.21 -18.99
CA GLU A 273 -21.50 2.16 -18.13
C GLU A 273 -20.52 2.91 -17.21
N ARG A 274 -19.50 2.24 -16.68
CA ARG A 274 -18.43 2.86 -15.89
C ARG A 274 -17.69 3.92 -16.69
N ARG A 275 -17.34 3.61 -17.95
CA ARG A 275 -16.69 4.56 -18.85
C ARG A 275 -17.60 5.75 -19.15
N ARG A 276 -18.88 5.52 -19.50
CA ARG A 276 -19.85 6.59 -19.73
C ARG A 276 -20.02 7.49 -18.50
N PHE A 277 -20.01 6.90 -17.31
CA PHE A 277 -20.10 7.65 -16.05
C PHE A 277 -18.86 8.52 -15.82
N ILE A 278 -17.65 7.98 -16.01
CA ILE A 278 -16.40 8.77 -15.93
C ILE A 278 -16.44 9.91 -16.96
N HIS A 279 -16.86 9.63 -18.19
CA HIS A 279 -16.98 10.66 -19.23
C HIS A 279 -18.00 11.75 -18.84
N ALA A 280 -19.13 11.41 -18.22
CA ALA A 280 -20.10 12.39 -17.75
C ALA A 280 -19.50 13.30 -16.65
N LEU A 281 -18.78 12.75 -15.69
CA LEU A 281 -18.04 13.53 -14.69
C LEU A 281 -16.98 14.42 -15.36
N ALA A 282 -16.23 13.89 -16.32
CA ALA A 282 -15.16 14.60 -17.02
C ALA A 282 -15.67 15.84 -17.80
N GLN A 283 -16.92 15.87 -18.23
CA GLN A 283 -17.51 17.08 -18.85
C GLN A 283 -17.54 18.28 -17.89
N THR A 284 -17.45 18.06 -16.58
CA THR A 284 -17.40 19.12 -15.57
C THR A 284 -15.97 19.54 -15.21
N TRP A 285 -14.95 18.91 -15.81
CA TRP A 285 -13.55 19.15 -15.49
C TRP A 285 -12.87 20.03 -16.53
N ALA A 286 -11.90 20.81 -16.08
CA ALA A 286 -11.01 21.59 -16.94
C ALA A 286 -9.91 20.68 -17.56
N GLU A 287 -9.23 21.23 -18.58
CA GLU A 287 -8.05 20.58 -19.17
C GLU A 287 -6.84 20.64 -18.20
N PRO A 288 -5.97 19.63 -18.19
CA PRO A 288 -5.97 18.44 -19.07
C PRO A 288 -6.82 17.27 -18.53
N PHE A 289 -7.43 17.37 -17.36
CA PHE A 289 -8.12 16.28 -16.66
C PHE A 289 -9.29 15.73 -17.49
N ARG A 290 -10.03 16.60 -18.16
CA ARG A 290 -11.14 16.22 -19.05
C ARG A 290 -10.64 15.34 -20.20
N THR A 291 -9.67 15.81 -20.96
CA THR A 291 -9.13 15.07 -22.11
C THR A 291 -8.55 13.72 -21.69
N LEU A 292 -7.85 13.64 -20.55
CA LEU A 292 -7.31 12.38 -20.05
C LEU A 292 -8.40 11.35 -19.74
N ALA A 293 -9.49 11.77 -19.12
CA ALA A 293 -10.61 10.88 -18.82
C ALA A 293 -11.38 10.45 -20.07
N LEU A 294 -11.54 11.36 -21.05
CA LEU A 294 -12.22 11.04 -22.31
C LEU A 294 -11.40 10.11 -23.21
N ASN A 295 -10.09 10.02 -23.01
CA ASN A 295 -9.18 9.14 -23.75
C ASN A 295 -9.06 7.72 -23.15
N ILE A 296 -9.88 7.34 -22.17
CA ILE A 296 -9.92 5.97 -21.66
C ILE A 296 -10.27 5.01 -22.82
N PRO A 297 -9.40 4.04 -23.16
CA PRO A 297 -9.63 3.10 -24.25
C PRO A 297 -10.93 2.30 -24.07
N ILE A 298 -11.58 1.97 -25.20
CA ILE A 298 -12.88 1.30 -25.18
C ILE A 298 -12.83 -0.11 -24.59
N ASP A 299 -11.71 -0.77 -24.78
CA ASP A 299 -11.39 -2.14 -24.35
C ASP A 299 -10.70 -2.22 -22.99
N GLU A 300 -10.36 -1.07 -22.38
CA GLU A 300 -9.69 -1.06 -21.08
C GLU A 300 -10.66 -1.46 -19.96
N ASP A 301 -10.18 -2.31 -19.04
CA ASP A 301 -10.96 -2.79 -17.90
C ASP A 301 -10.97 -1.75 -16.77
N ILE A 302 -12.15 -1.22 -16.47
CA ILE A 302 -12.39 -0.25 -15.40
C ILE A 302 -12.80 -1.01 -14.14
N LYS A 303 -11.90 -1.10 -13.17
CA LYS A 303 -12.08 -1.88 -11.95
C LYS A 303 -12.85 -1.11 -10.87
N HIS A 304 -13.74 -1.81 -10.19
CA HIS A 304 -14.30 -1.34 -8.92
C HIS A 304 -13.25 -1.45 -7.80
N LEU A 305 -13.09 -0.36 -7.06
CA LEU A 305 -12.23 -0.27 -5.89
C LEU A 305 -13.06 0.17 -4.69
N THR A 306 -12.82 -0.44 -3.54
CA THR A 306 -13.53 -0.11 -2.30
C THR A 306 -12.61 0.64 -1.35
N PRO A 307 -12.76 1.97 -1.19
CA PRO A 307 -12.05 2.71 -0.16
C PRO A 307 -12.47 2.19 1.22
N GLN A 308 -11.48 1.71 1.96
CA GLN A 308 -11.69 1.14 3.30
C GLN A 308 -10.41 1.28 4.12
N ASP A 309 -10.55 1.19 5.42
CA ASP A 309 -9.43 1.19 6.35
C ASP A 309 -9.64 0.23 7.52
N PHE A 310 -8.58 0.00 8.27
CA PHE A 310 -8.59 -0.70 9.55
C PHE A 310 -7.73 0.10 10.53
N VAL A 311 -8.38 0.77 11.48
CA VAL A 311 -7.72 1.55 12.53
C VAL A 311 -7.48 0.63 13.72
N PRO A 312 -6.22 0.32 14.08
CA PRO A 312 -5.97 -0.52 15.25
C PRO A 312 -6.45 0.19 16.52
N ASP A 313 -7.16 -0.53 17.41
CA ASP A 313 -7.50 -0.03 18.73
C ASP A 313 -6.24 0.20 19.58
N LEU A 314 -6.29 1.11 20.55
CA LEU A 314 -5.16 1.41 21.43
C LEU A 314 -4.71 0.19 22.26
N ASN A 315 -5.65 -0.71 22.56
CA ASN A 315 -5.39 -1.93 23.33
C ASN A 315 -5.32 -3.18 22.45
N PHE A 316 -5.22 -3.00 21.12
CA PHE A 316 -5.17 -4.11 20.19
C PHE A 316 -3.86 -4.90 20.38
N ARG A 317 -3.96 -6.15 20.84
CA ARG A 317 -2.83 -7.04 21.09
C ARG A 317 -3.10 -8.40 20.51
N THR A 318 -2.15 -8.91 19.76
CA THR A 318 -2.12 -10.33 19.43
C THR A 318 -1.72 -11.14 20.66
N SER A 319 -2.02 -12.42 20.63
CA SER A 319 -1.63 -13.36 21.67
C SER A 319 -0.69 -14.43 21.12
N ASP A 320 -0.15 -15.22 22.01
CA ASP A 320 0.62 -16.41 21.68
C ASP A 320 1.79 -16.12 20.70
N ARG A 321 1.83 -16.89 19.63
CA ARG A 321 2.91 -16.90 18.64
C ARG A 321 2.45 -16.30 17.31
N ALA A 322 1.77 -15.17 17.36
CA ALA A 322 1.37 -14.45 16.16
C ALA A 322 1.56 -12.94 16.32
N VAL A 323 1.75 -12.24 15.20
CA VAL A 323 1.79 -10.77 15.12
C VAL A 323 1.31 -10.32 13.74
N LEU A 324 0.68 -9.14 13.69
CA LEU A 324 0.24 -8.50 12.44
C LEU A 324 1.26 -7.46 11.97
N MET A 325 1.33 -7.22 10.64
CA MET A 325 2.26 -6.28 10.02
C MET A 325 1.67 -5.65 8.76
N GLY A 326 1.91 -4.36 8.53
CA GLY A 326 1.43 -3.62 7.37
C GLY A 326 -0.10 -3.55 7.33
N ASP A 327 -0.69 -3.67 6.14
CA ASP A 327 -2.15 -3.57 5.96
C ASP A 327 -2.94 -4.63 6.75
N ALA A 328 -2.32 -5.72 7.17
CA ALA A 328 -2.94 -6.68 8.08
C ALA A 328 -3.19 -6.08 9.47
N PHE A 329 -2.37 -5.12 9.88
CA PHE A 329 -2.48 -4.43 11.17
C PHE A 329 -3.17 -3.05 11.06
N HIS A 330 -2.95 -2.29 9.95
CA HIS A 330 -3.43 -0.91 9.79
C HIS A 330 -3.67 -0.59 8.30
N ALA A 331 -4.71 -1.15 7.71
CA ALA A 331 -5.08 -0.80 6.35
C ALA A 331 -5.46 0.68 6.25
N MET A 332 -4.99 1.38 5.22
CA MET A 332 -5.21 2.81 5.03
C MET A 332 -5.85 3.12 3.70
N ALA A 333 -6.76 4.10 3.67
CA ALA A 333 -7.24 4.68 2.42
C ALA A 333 -6.11 5.37 1.66
N MET A 334 -6.19 5.41 0.32
CA MET A 334 -5.06 5.82 -0.54
C MET A 334 -4.75 7.33 -0.54
N TYR A 335 -5.62 8.19 -0.01
CA TYR A 335 -5.62 9.64 -0.25
C TYR A 335 -4.40 10.39 0.32
N ARG A 336 -3.69 9.80 1.28
CA ARG A 336 -2.38 10.30 1.72
C ARG A 336 -1.20 9.53 1.12
N GLY A 337 -1.43 8.33 0.58
CA GLY A 337 -0.39 7.48 -0.02
C GLY A 337 0.65 6.97 0.99
N GLU A 338 0.29 6.80 2.27
CA GLU A 338 1.25 6.51 3.35
C GLU A 338 1.27 5.04 3.78
N GLY A 339 0.32 4.18 3.35
CA GLY A 339 0.23 2.78 3.80
C GLY A 339 1.54 2.00 3.66
N ALA A 340 2.19 2.07 2.48
CA ALA A 340 3.47 1.40 2.27
C ALA A 340 4.61 1.97 3.15
N ASN A 341 4.57 3.27 3.46
CA ASN A 341 5.57 3.89 4.36
C ASN A 341 5.44 3.35 5.78
N HIS A 342 4.21 3.21 6.30
CA HIS A 342 3.98 2.58 7.59
C HIS A 342 4.40 1.11 7.59
N ALA A 343 4.03 0.34 6.57
CA ALA A 343 4.37 -1.07 6.44
C ALA A 343 5.90 -1.34 6.41
N ILE A 344 6.68 -0.45 5.79
CA ILE A 344 8.14 -0.54 5.78
C ILE A 344 8.71 -0.29 7.19
N VAL A 345 8.19 0.70 7.90
CA VAL A 345 8.66 1.00 9.27
C VAL A 345 8.19 -0.06 10.27
N ASP A 346 7.07 -0.76 10.03
CA ASP A 346 6.70 -1.93 10.82
C ASP A 346 7.79 -2.99 10.78
N VAL A 347 8.37 -3.25 9.59
CA VAL A 347 9.46 -4.21 9.46
C VAL A 347 10.67 -3.76 10.28
N LEU A 348 11.02 -2.47 10.24
CA LEU A 348 12.10 -1.93 11.06
C LEU A 348 11.82 -2.08 12.56
N ASP A 349 10.62 -1.70 12.99
CA ASP A 349 10.18 -1.83 14.38
C ASP A 349 10.24 -3.30 14.88
N PHE A 350 9.86 -4.26 14.04
CA PHE A 350 9.95 -5.68 14.33
C PHE A 350 11.41 -6.13 14.40
N VAL A 351 12.24 -5.71 13.46
CA VAL A 351 13.67 -6.06 13.41
C VAL A 351 14.39 -5.55 14.65
N ASP A 352 14.15 -4.33 15.06
CA ASP A 352 14.84 -3.72 16.19
C ASP A 352 14.47 -4.38 17.54
N ARG A 353 13.24 -4.90 17.69
CA ARG A 353 12.73 -5.45 18.95
C ARG A 353 12.73 -6.97 19.00
N ALA A 354 12.20 -7.63 17.98
CA ALA A 354 11.98 -9.08 18.01
C ALA A 354 13.18 -9.89 17.48
N VAL A 355 13.89 -9.38 16.46
CA VAL A 355 15.00 -10.13 15.85
C VAL A 355 16.13 -10.44 16.83
N PRO A 356 16.60 -9.55 17.73
CA PRO A 356 17.60 -9.90 18.73
C PRO A 356 17.16 -11.06 19.65
N VAL A 357 15.90 -11.06 20.08
CA VAL A 357 15.34 -12.12 20.94
C VAL A 357 15.23 -13.45 20.19
N LEU A 358 14.84 -13.40 18.93
CA LEU A 358 14.74 -14.59 18.06
C LEU A 358 16.13 -15.19 17.79
N ARG A 359 17.10 -14.36 17.42
CA ARG A 359 18.48 -14.78 17.13
C ARG A 359 19.14 -15.43 18.35
N ASP A 360 18.95 -14.85 19.53
CA ASP A 360 19.56 -15.31 20.76
C ASP A 360 18.75 -16.43 21.46
N ASN A 361 17.62 -16.84 20.84
CA ASN A 361 16.70 -17.90 21.34
C ASN A 361 16.28 -17.70 22.79
N GLN A 362 15.91 -16.47 23.17
CA GLN A 362 15.65 -16.09 24.58
C GLN A 362 14.30 -16.60 25.13
N GLY A 363 13.58 -17.42 24.37
CA GLY A 363 12.32 -18.05 24.77
C GLY A 363 11.08 -17.19 24.55
N ILE A 364 9.92 -17.84 24.66
CA ILE A 364 8.63 -17.25 24.25
C ILE A 364 8.20 -16.05 25.12
N THR A 365 8.49 -16.08 26.40
CA THR A 365 8.11 -14.98 27.32
C THR A 365 8.82 -13.68 26.94
N THR A 366 10.14 -13.74 26.68
CA THR A 366 10.91 -12.57 26.23
C THR A 366 10.48 -12.13 24.85
N LEU A 367 10.22 -13.09 23.95
CA LEU A 367 9.70 -12.78 22.62
C LEU A 367 8.35 -12.07 22.70
N ARG A 368 7.42 -12.52 23.56
CA ARG A 368 6.12 -11.87 23.69
C ARG A 368 6.26 -10.42 24.18
N VAL A 369 7.15 -10.14 25.11
CA VAL A 369 7.44 -8.76 25.55
C VAL A 369 7.93 -7.91 24.37
N ALA A 370 8.86 -8.43 23.57
CA ALA A 370 9.38 -7.72 22.40
C ALA A 370 8.28 -7.47 21.32
N LEU A 371 7.37 -8.43 21.15
CA LEU A 371 6.22 -8.29 20.23
C LEU A 371 5.19 -7.29 20.77
N ASP A 372 4.97 -7.23 22.10
CA ASP A 372 4.09 -6.21 22.71
C ASP A 372 4.66 -4.80 22.49
N GLU A 373 5.97 -4.62 22.68
CA GLU A 373 6.65 -3.36 22.39
C GLU A 373 6.61 -2.97 20.90
N TYR A 374 6.68 -3.97 20.02
CA TYR A 374 6.48 -3.77 18.58
C TYR A 374 5.06 -3.27 18.28
N GLU A 375 4.06 -3.95 18.83
CA GLU A 375 2.64 -3.57 18.62
C GLU A 375 2.34 -2.18 19.16
N ASP A 376 2.91 -1.79 20.32
CA ASP A 376 2.82 -0.44 20.87
C ASP A 376 3.41 0.61 19.93
N ALA A 377 4.58 0.34 19.35
CA ALA A 377 5.23 1.24 18.41
C ALA A 377 4.40 1.42 17.14
N VAL A 378 3.87 0.31 16.59
CA VAL A 378 3.01 0.34 15.39
C VAL A 378 1.73 1.10 15.68
N ILE A 379 1.01 0.81 16.76
CA ILE A 379 -0.25 1.50 17.12
C ILE A 379 -0.01 2.99 17.27
N LYS A 380 1.01 3.38 18.04
CA LYS A 380 1.34 4.79 18.27
C LYS A 380 1.59 5.57 16.99
N ARG A 381 2.20 4.93 15.98
CA ARG A 381 2.52 5.55 14.68
C ARG A 381 1.40 5.42 13.65
N ALA A 382 0.84 4.21 13.51
CA ALA A 382 -0.06 3.91 12.40
C ALA A 382 -1.51 4.35 12.66
N ARG A 383 -1.99 4.33 13.92
CA ARG A 383 -3.35 4.79 14.24
C ARG A 383 -3.59 6.24 13.82
N PRO A 384 -2.75 7.24 14.21
CA PRO A 384 -2.90 8.60 13.73
C PRO A 384 -2.84 8.72 12.21
N GLY A 385 -1.93 7.99 11.55
CA GLY A 385 -1.81 7.97 10.10
C GLY A 385 -3.05 7.42 9.39
N THR A 386 -3.66 6.36 9.94
CA THR A 386 -4.89 5.77 9.39
C THR A 386 -6.07 6.73 9.53
N LEU A 387 -6.24 7.36 10.69
CA LEU A 387 -7.28 8.36 10.93
C LEU A 387 -7.12 9.58 10.01
N ALA A 388 -5.90 10.10 9.87
CA ALA A 388 -5.60 11.18 8.94
C ALA A 388 -5.87 10.79 7.48
N SER A 389 -5.59 9.54 7.08
CA SER A 389 -5.91 9.01 5.74
C SER A 389 -7.42 8.91 5.52
N ARG A 390 -8.18 8.48 6.54
CA ARG A 390 -9.65 8.48 6.52
C ARG A 390 -10.18 9.90 6.32
N ARG A 391 -9.72 10.84 7.13
CA ARG A 391 -10.13 12.25 7.00
C ARG A 391 -9.77 12.82 5.64
N ALA A 392 -8.58 12.57 5.12
CA ALA A 392 -8.18 12.99 3.77
C ALA A 392 -9.11 12.42 2.68
N CYS A 393 -9.59 11.18 2.84
CA CYS A 393 -10.58 10.60 1.95
C CYS A 393 -11.90 11.37 1.99
N LEU A 394 -12.41 11.68 3.18
CA LEU A 394 -13.66 12.42 3.34
C LEU A 394 -13.52 13.85 2.81
N ASP A 395 -12.44 14.54 3.13
CA ASP A 395 -12.17 15.91 2.64
C ASP A 395 -12.05 15.95 1.11
N ALA A 396 -11.45 14.93 0.49
CA ALA A 396 -11.33 14.84 -0.97
C ALA A 396 -12.71 14.84 -1.69
N HIS A 397 -13.79 14.55 -0.97
CA HIS A 397 -15.16 14.47 -1.48
C HIS A 397 -16.09 15.54 -0.87
N GLU A 398 -15.49 16.58 -0.32
CA GLU A 398 -16.20 17.76 0.21
C GLU A 398 -15.36 19.01 -0.03
N TRP A 399 -15.54 19.67 -1.18
CA TRP A 399 -14.68 20.79 -1.62
C TRP A 399 -14.46 21.86 -0.55
N HIS A 400 -15.51 22.21 0.20
CA HIS A 400 -15.41 23.24 1.22
C HIS A 400 -14.50 22.86 2.42
N ARG A 401 -14.18 21.58 2.60
CA ARG A 401 -13.25 21.09 3.63
C ARG A 401 -11.79 21.08 3.16
N ILE A 402 -11.52 21.28 1.88
CA ILE A 402 -10.17 21.25 1.31
C ILE A 402 -9.50 22.60 1.58
N ASN A 403 -8.82 22.72 2.70
CA ASN A 403 -8.09 23.89 3.16
C ASN A 403 -6.72 23.49 3.74
N GLY A 404 -5.96 24.47 4.29
CA GLY A 404 -4.61 24.24 4.80
C GLY A 404 -4.51 23.25 5.97
N ASP A 405 -5.60 23.02 6.70
CA ASP A 405 -5.66 22.12 7.85
C ASP A 405 -6.06 20.69 7.45
N SER A 406 -6.57 20.52 6.23
CA SER A 406 -6.96 19.20 5.72
C SER A 406 -5.76 18.27 5.58
N PRO A 407 -5.80 17.05 6.17
CA PRO A 407 -4.76 16.05 5.99
C PRO A 407 -4.50 15.68 4.52
N LEU A 408 -5.46 15.96 3.63
CA LEU A 408 -5.31 15.78 2.18
C LEU A 408 -4.19 16.65 1.61
N LEU A 409 -4.03 17.88 2.11
CA LEU A 409 -3.07 18.87 1.61
C LEU A 409 -1.80 18.99 2.45
N THR A 410 -1.83 18.57 3.71
CA THR A 410 -0.68 18.68 4.60
C THR A 410 0.50 17.83 4.15
N LYS A 411 1.70 18.21 4.60
CA LYS A 411 2.94 17.46 4.33
C LYS A 411 2.81 16.00 4.75
N ARG A 412 3.38 15.09 3.93
CA ARG A 412 3.48 13.67 4.26
C ARG A 412 4.67 13.47 5.18
N GLU A 413 4.38 13.19 6.45
CA GLU A 413 5.37 12.91 7.48
C GLU A 413 4.78 11.94 8.51
N MET A 414 5.65 11.31 9.29
CA MET A 414 5.22 10.41 10.34
C MET A 414 4.49 11.22 11.43
N MET A 415 3.20 10.97 11.58
CA MET A 415 2.37 11.65 12.58
C MET A 415 2.49 10.93 13.93
N SER A 416 2.66 11.70 15.00
CA SER A 416 2.66 11.17 16.37
C SER A 416 1.30 11.30 17.06
N GLN A 417 0.45 12.20 16.58
CA GLN A 417 -0.90 12.44 17.11
C GLN A 417 -1.83 12.89 16.00
N TYR A 418 -3.04 12.42 16.02
CA TYR A 418 -4.18 12.88 15.26
C TYR A 418 -5.44 12.56 16.07
N ALA A 419 -6.20 13.56 16.48
CA ALA A 419 -7.49 13.37 17.13
C ALA A 419 -8.58 13.24 16.04
N GLU A 420 -9.54 12.33 16.23
CA GLU A 420 -10.80 12.41 15.51
C GLU A 420 -11.53 13.65 16.05
N ASP A 421 -11.95 14.53 15.14
CA ASP A 421 -12.99 15.51 15.47
C ASP A 421 -14.29 14.70 15.64
N ASP A 422 -14.92 14.76 16.79
CA ASP A 422 -16.22 14.17 17.13
C ASP A 422 -17.34 14.65 16.18
#